data_22b9427196d4e95cd725bf3c9690c859
#
_entry.id   22b9427196d4e95cd725bf3c9690c859
#
_cell.length_a   1.000
_cell.length_b   1.000
_cell.length_c   1.000
_cell.angle_alpha   90.00
_cell.angle_beta   90.00
_cell.angle_gamma   90.00
#
_symmetry.space_group_name_H-M   'P 1'
#
loop_
_entity.id
_entity.type
_entity.pdbx_description
1 polymer ?
#
loop_
_entity_poly.entity_id
_entity_poly.type
_entity_poly.pdbx_seq_one_letter_code
_entity_poly.pdbx_strand_id
1 'polypeptide(L)'
;MILDKHIILIDDELDVVEAVSEMLELEGFQVSTFTDPNQGLKSLNPSSRSVVLCDVRMPAIDGLTLLSAIQHRAPNVPVLLMSGHGDIPMAIEAMKLGAFDFLEKPLNADEIIDKLNLALTQCQQIQTAQSSSDTAPEIPIEAAIIGQSKSIENIRKQVLALAHTGVDTIINGETGTGKEVIARALHTFSRRKDKPFVAINCGGMTESIIESELFGHEAGSFTSANKKRIGKLEQANGGTLFLDEIESMPIAVQIKLLRVIQERVIERVGGNVLIPIDIVVIAASKADLVKLSESGAFRSDLFYRLNIASLHLPSLQERKEDIQLLFRHFVIQASQKYKTRPSTIYAEQIQQLCRHAWPGNVRELRNVADRFVLGIVGDGFDLQTPITESCSDDFAFEKQMEQYERNVLTEALIETLGNINEVSAKLNLPRKTLYRKMKKHQLDKDNFKTQ
;
A
#
# COMPACT_ATOMS: atom_id res chain seq x y z
N MET A 1 29.75 21.28 -1.81
CA MET A 1 28.49 22.01 -2.06
C MET A 1 27.87 22.24 -0.70
N ILE A 2 27.86 23.49 -0.22
CA ILE A 2 27.26 23.88 1.05
C ILE A 2 25.74 23.68 0.86
N LEU A 3 25.16 22.77 1.61
CA LEU A 3 23.74 22.49 1.61
C LEU A 3 23.01 23.71 2.22
N ASP A 4 22.13 24.37 1.46
CA ASP A 4 21.25 25.41 1.98
C ASP A 4 20.29 24.76 2.99
N LYS A 5 20.65 24.81 4.27
CA LYS A 5 19.85 24.31 5.41
C LYS A 5 18.99 25.48 5.92
N HIS A 6 17.87 25.75 5.25
CA HIS A 6 17.02 26.90 5.59
C HIS A 6 15.85 26.48 6.51
N ILE A 7 15.76 27.16 7.65
CA ILE A 7 14.70 26.96 8.66
C ILE A 7 13.85 28.22 8.79
N ILE A 8 12.55 28.07 8.83
CA ILE A 8 11.59 29.14 9.09
C ILE A 8 11.07 28.93 10.51
N LEU A 9 11.51 29.76 11.43
CA LEU A 9 11.12 29.71 12.84
C LEU A 9 9.97 30.69 13.12
N ILE A 10 8.89 30.17 13.70
CA ILE A 10 7.70 30.95 14.01
C ILE A 10 7.32 30.75 15.50
N ASP A 11 7.44 31.77 16.31
CA ASP A 11 7.08 31.75 17.74
C ASP A 11 6.75 33.19 18.15
N ASP A 12 5.70 33.40 18.92
CA ASP A 12 5.29 34.77 19.35
C ASP A 12 6.18 35.32 20.47
N GLU A 13 6.96 34.47 21.15
CA GLU A 13 7.89 34.86 22.19
C GLU A 13 9.27 35.21 21.57
N LEU A 14 9.61 36.52 21.58
CA LEU A 14 10.86 37.04 21.00
C LEU A 14 12.10 36.37 21.62
N ASP A 15 12.11 36.16 22.92
CA ASP A 15 13.23 35.55 23.66
C ASP A 15 13.48 34.11 23.20
N VAL A 16 12.40 33.33 22.87
CA VAL A 16 12.49 31.98 22.33
C VAL A 16 13.02 32.00 20.91
N VAL A 17 12.53 32.93 20.09
CA VAL A 17 12.98 33.09 18.70
C VAL A 17 14.48 33.43 18.67
N GLU A 18 14.96 34.35 19.50
CA GLU A 18 16.37 34.70 19.56
C GLU A 18 17.25 33.53 20.03
N ALA A 19 16.87 32.86 21.11
CA ALA A 19 17.64 31.75 21.67
C ALA A 19 17.71 30.52 20.68
N VAL A 20 16.59 30.18 20.06
CA VAL A 20 16.52 29.04 19.11
C VAL A 20 17.24 29.38 17.81
N SER A 21 17.09 30.63 17.30
CA SER A 21 17.80 31.02 16.08
C SER A 21 19.31 31.05 16.27
N GLU A 22 19.82 31.58 17.37
CA GLU A 22 21.26 31.60 17.68
C GLU A 22 21.80 30.16 17.78
N MET A 23 21.09 29.27 18.46
CA MET A 23 21.45 27.87 18.58
C MET A 23 21.54 27.18 17.19
N LEU A 24 20.55 27.40 16.32
CA LEU A 24 20.50 26.77 14.99
C LEU A 24 21.56 27.38 14.05
N GLU A 25 21.85 28.66 14.13
CA GLU A 25 22.88 29.33 13.34
C GLU A 25 24.29 28.84 13.70
N LEU A 26 24.56 28.57 14.99
CA LEU A 26 25.81 27.96 15.44
C LEU A 26 26.04 26.56 14.83
N GLU A 27 24.97 25.80 14.56
CA GLU A 27 25.01 24.49 13.92
C GLU A 27 24.98 24.57 12.37
N GLY A 28 25.07 25.79 11.82
CA GLY A 28 25.20 26.03 10.39
C GLY A 28 23.89 26.02 9.61
N PHE A 29 22.74 26.22 10.26
CA PHE A 29 21.47 26.46 9.61
C PHE A 29 21.32 27.94 9.24
N GLN A 30 20.61 28.21 8.14
CA GLN A 30 20.11 29.55 7.83
C GLN A 30 18.70 29.69 8.42
N VAL A 31 18.49 30.65 9.30
CA VAL A 31 17.21 30.80 10.01
C VAL A 31 16.52 32.10 9.58
N SER A 32 15.24 31.99 9.19
CA SER A 32 14.34 33.14 9.02
C SER A 32 13.32 33.12 10.15
N THR A 33 13.30 34.15 10.94
CA THR A 33 12.51 34.27 12.17
C THR A 33 11.27 35.13 11.98
N PHE A 34 10.15 34.71 12.53
CA PHE A 34 8.87 35.43 12.50
C PHE A 34 8.16 35.33 13.84
N THR A 35 7.71 36.48 14.37
CA THR A 35 6.84 36.55 15.55
C THR A 35 5.36 36.64 15.18
N ASP A 36 5.05 36.89 13.90
CA ASP A 36 3.69 36.88 13.35
C ASP A 36 3.51 35.68 12.42
N PRO A 37 2.62 34.72 12.76
CA PRO A 37 2.35 33.54 11.94
C PRO A 37 1.97 33.85 10.49
N ASN A 38 1.27 34.96 10.27
CA ASN A 38 0.85 35.37 8.92
C ASN A 38 2.03 35.82 8.05
N GLN A 39 3.05 36.42 8.63
CA GLN A 39 4.28 36.80 7.92
C GLN A 39 5.10 35.54 7.59
N GLY A 40 5.22 34.63 8.53
CA GLY A 40 5.84 33.32 8.31
C GLY A 40 5.16 32.53 7.17
N LEU A 41 3.83 32.50 7.16
CA LEU A 41 3.06 31.86 6.08
C LEU A 41 3.28 32.53 4.71
N LYS A 42 3.42 33.86 4.65
CA LYS A 42 3.67 34.61 3.42
C LYS A 42 5.09 34.40 2.88
N SER A 43 6.09 34.18 3.75
CA SER A 43 7.48 33.96 3.38
C SER A 43 7.71 32.57 2.78
N LEU A 44 6.79 31.63 2.97
CA LEU A 44 6.87 30.28 2.43
C LEU A 44 6.87 30.27 0.90
N ASN A 45 7.95 29.75 0.34
CA ASN A 45 8.03 29.42 -1.07
C ASN A 45 7.86 27.90 -1.25
N PRO A 46 6.84 27.43 -1.96
CA PRO A 46 6.61 26.00 -2.18
C PRO A 46 7.78 25.26 -2.84
N SER A 47 8.66 25.97 -3.52
CA SER A 47 9.84 25.43 -4.20
C SER A 47 11.13 25.55 -3.38
N SER A 48 11.10 26.14 -2.17
CA SER A 48 12.28 26.32 -1.33
C SER A 48 12.59 25.06 -0.51
N ARG A 49 13.89 24.84 -0.24
CA ARG A 49 14.38 23.79 0.66
C ARG A 49 14.32 24.30 2.10
N SER A 50 13.14 24.46 2.64
CA SER A 50 12.94 24.96 3.98
C SER A 50 12.13 24.00 4.82
N VAL A 51 12.40 24.01 6.13
CA VAL A 51 11.63 23.33 7.17
C VAL A 51 11.01 24.39 8.05
N VAL A 52 9.77 24.23 8.43
CA VAL A 52 9.09 25.12 9.38
C VAL A 52 9.19 24.54 10.78
N LEU A 53 9.68 25.35 11.72
CA LEU A 53 9.65 25.08 13.15
C LEU A 53 8.72 26.09 13.79
N CYS A 54 7.60 25.67 14.36
CA CYS A 54 6.51 26.54 14.77
C CYS A 54 6.02 26.22 16.18
N ASP A 55 5.79 27.26 16.99
CA ASP A 55 5.08 27.10 18.26
C ASP A 55 3.60 26.75 18.04
N VAL A 56 3.03 25.96 18.94
CA VAL A 56 1.61 25.59 18.88
C VAL A 56 0.72 26.68 19.44
N ARG A 57 1.14 27.36 20.51
CA ARG A 57 0.30 28.32 21.22
C ARG A 57 0.67 29.76 20.88
N MET A 58 0.10 30.31 19.82
CA MET A 58 0.30 31.69 19.43
C MET A 58 -1.02 32.49 19.48
N PRO A 59 -1.01 33.76 19.87
CA PRO A 59 -2.24 34.55 20.12
C PRO A 59 -3.11 34.80 18.89
N ALA A 60 -2.52 34.90 17.70
CA ALA A 60 -3.23 35.31 16.48
C ALA A 60 -3.79 34.11 15.70
N ILE A 61 -2.99 33.08 15.51
CA ILE A 61 -3.33 31.82 14.82
C ILE A 61 -2.59 30.72 15.56
N ASP A 62 -3.28 29.67 16.00
CA ASP A 62 -2.62 28.53 16.62
C ASP A 62 -1.80 27.74 15.61
N GLY A 63 -0.77 27.03 16.11
CA GLY A 63 0.15 26.26 15.26
C GLY A 63 -0.53 25.14 14.47
N LEU A 64 -1.64 24.57 14.94
CA LEU A 64 -2.40 23.53 14.23
C LEU A 64 -3.16 24.12 13.03
N THR A 65 -3.74 25.31 13.21
CA THR A 65 -4.39 26.06 12.11
C THR A 65 -3.34 26.49 11.08
N LEU A 66 -2.17 26.97 11.55
CA LEU A 66 -1.06 27.32 10.66
C LEU A 66 -0.52 26.11 9.90
N LEU A 67 -0.36 24.95 10.54
CA LEU A 67 0.01 23.68 9.92
C LEU A 67 -0.94 23.35 8.77
N SER A 68 -2.26 23.42 9.01
CA SER A 68 -3.26 23.15 7.98
C SER A 68 -3.15 24.10 6.80
N ALA A 69 -2.90 25.40 7.06
CA ALA A 69 -2.69 26.40 6.01
C ALA A 69 -1.40 26.16 5.22
N ILE A 70 -0.32 25.74 5.88
CA ILE A 70 0.95 25.36 5.23
C ILE A 70 0.76 24.13 4.36
N GLN A 71 0.10 23.08 4.85
CA GLN A 71 -0.18 21.86 4.09
C GLN A 71 -1.00 22.12 2.82
N HIS A 72 -1.94 23.06 2.86
CA HIS A 72 -2.68 23.48 1.67
C HIS A 72 -1.84 24.28 0.66
N ARG A 73 -0.93 25.15 1.14
CA ARG A 73 -0.15 26.05 0.27
C ARG A 73 1.16 25.44 -0.23
N ALA A 74 1.82 24.68 0.64
CA ALA A 74 3.13 24.08 0.40
C ALA A 74 3.21 22.67 1.01
N PRO A 75 2.52 21.66 0.45
CA PRO A 75 2.36 20.32 1.04
C PRO A 75 3.69 19.54 1.19
N ASN A 76 4.75 19.97 0.52
CA ASN A 76 6.06 19.34 0.57
C ASN A 76 7.02 19.97 1.60
N VAL A 77 6.59 21.02 2.31
CA VAL A 77 7.39 21.68 3.35
C VAL A 77 7.11 20.99 4.69
N PRO A 78 8.09 20.29 5.29
CA PRO A 78 7.90 19.67 6.61
C PRO A 78 7.69 20.74 7.68
N VAL A 79 6.75 20.47 8.58
CA VAL A 79 6.43 21.33 9.71
C VAL A 79 6.66 20.56 11.00
N LEU A 80 7.58 21.06 11.83
CA LEU A 80 7.78 20.61 13.21
C LEU A 80 7.04 21.58 14.15
N LEU A 81 6.27 21.04 15.07
CA LEU A 81 5.55 21.82 16.06
C LEU A 81 6.25 21.76 17.42
N MET A 82 6.31 22.91 18.14
CA MET A 82 6.86 23.02 19.49
C MET A 82 5.74 23.32 20.48
N SER A 83 5.75 22.71 21.66
CA SER A 83 4.77 23.02 22.72
C SER A 83 5.39 22.99 24.11
N GLY A 84 5.00 23.91 24.97
CA GLY A 84 5.44 24.01 26.37
C GLY A 84 4.71 23.10 27.36
N HIS A 85 3.70 22.35 26.92
CA HIS A 85 2.96 21.40 27.77
C HIS A 85 2.79 20.10 26.99
N GLY A 86 3.22 18.98 27.57
CA GLY A 86 3.14 17.64 27.00
C GLY A 86 1.70 17.10 26.87
N ASP A 87 0.90 17.80 26.07
CA ASP A 87 -0.46 17.36 25.71
C ASP A 87 -0.38 16.27 24.62
N ILE A 88 -0.31 15.01 25.05
CA ILE A 88 -0.33 13.84 24.16
C ILE A 88 -1.49 13.91 23.14
N PRO A 89 -2.73 14.31 23.50
CA PRO A 89 -3.81 14.51 22.53
C PRO A 89 -3.47 15.52 21.43
N MET A 90 -2.81 16.62 21.75
CA MET A 90 -2.42 17.66 20.78
C MET A 90 -1.32 17.18 19.83
N ALA A 91 -0.34 16.43 20.33
CA ALA A 91 0.69 15.81 19.48
C ALA A 91 0.07 14.82 18.49
N ILE A 92 -0.89 13.99 18.93
CA ILE A 92 -1.62 13.06 18.06
C ILE A 92 -2.44 13.83 17.00
N GLU A 93 -3.05 14.93 17.35
CA GLU A 93 -3.81 15.78 16.43
C GLU A 93 -2.89 16.45 15.40
N ALA A 94 -1.75 16.98 15.82
CA ALA A 94 -0.72 17.53 14.95
C ALA A 94 -0.24 16.52 13.91
N MET A 95 0.07 15.28 14.33
CA MET A 95 0.48 14.21 13.43
C MET A 95 -0.62 13.80 12.44
N LYS A 96 -1.89 13.80 12.87
CA LYS A 96 -3.04 13.54 11.98
C LYS A 96 -3.24 14.65 10.93
N LEU A 97 -2.91 15.88 11.27
CA LEU A 97 -2.97 17.05 10.37
C LEU A 97 -1.75 17.12 9.44
N GLY A 98 -0.79 16.20 9.56
CA GLY A 98 0.37 16.13 8.67
C GLY A 98 1.60 16.86 9.17
N ALA A 99 1.75 17.10 10.48
CA ALA A 99 3.02 17.53 11.06
C ALA A 99 4.09 16.46 10.79
N PHE A 100 5.32 16.93 10.52
CA PHE A 100 6.47 16.04 10.38
C PHE A 100 6.85 15.42 11.73
N ASP A 101 6.89 16.24 12.79
CA ASP A 101 7.15 15.80 14.15
C ASP A 101 6.66 16.86 15.16
N PHE A 102 6.72 16.49 16.45
CA PHE A 102 6.32 17.32 17.58
C PHE A 102 7.46 17.35 18.61
N LEU A 103 7.75 18.53 19.15
CA LEU A 103 8.82 18.79 20.11
C LEU A 103 8.24 19.38 21.40
N GLU A 104 8.69 18.90 22.55
CA GLU A 104 8.30 19.43 23.87
C GLU A 104 9.33 20.44 24.36
N LYS A 105 8.86 21.62 24.83
CA LYS A 105 9.70 22.59 25.52
C LYS A 105 9.89 22.16 27.01
N PRO A 106 11.09 22.22 27.61
CA PRO A 106 12.29 22.88 27.10
C PRO A 106 13.00 22.09 26.01
N LEU A 107 13.39 22.80 24.96
CA LEU A 107 13.94 22.23 23.75
C LEU A 107 15.35 21.67 24.00
N ASN A 108 15.58 20.43 23.63
CA ASN A 108 16.92 19.83 23.64
C ASN A 108 17.59 20.10 22.27
N ALA A 109 18.77 20.74 22.29
CA ALA A 109 19.50 21.10 21.06
C ALA A 109 19.77 19.89 20.16
N ASP A 110 20.27 18.79 20.71
CA ASP A 110 20.58 17.58 19.95
C ASP A 110 19.32 17.00 19.26
N GLU A 111 18.20 16.95 19.98
CA GLU A 111 16.94 16.43 19.46
C GLU A 111 16.39 17.26 18.31
N ILE A 112 16.42 18.59 18.45
CA ILE A 112 15.95 19.52 17.38
C ILE A 112 16.82 19.34 16.13
N ILE A 113 18.14 19.33 16.27
CA ILE A 113 19.09 19.22 15.18
C ILE A 113 18.88 17.92 14.42
N ASP A 114 18.71 16.79 15.13
CA ASP A 114 18.47 15.48 14.52
C ASP A 114 17.17 15.48 13.72
N LYS A 115 16.07 16.00 14.30
CA LYS A 115 14.76 16.05 13.64
C LYS A 115 14.76 17.01 12.44
N LEU A 116 15.43 18.16 12.53
CA LEU A 116 15.58 19.11 11.42
C LEU A 116 16.42 18.52 10.27
N ASN A 117 17.51 17.84 10.57
CA ASN A 117 18.33 17.14 9.56
C ASN A 117 17.53 16.04 8.86
N LEU A 118 16.70 15.29 9.60
CA LEU A 118 15.82 14.28 9.04
C LEU A 118 14.78 14.91 8.10
N ALA A 119 14.14 16.01 8.53
CA ALA A 119 13.18 16.75 7.73
C ALA A 119 13.80 17.34 6.45
N LEU A 120 15.00 17.91 6.52
CA LEU A 120 15.74 18.41 5.36
C LEU A 120 16.13 17.30 4.39
N THR A 121 16.49 16.12 4.91
CA THR A 121 16.80 14.94 4.09
C THR A 121 15.56 14.48 3.31
N GLN A 122 14.40 14.51 3.92
CA GLN A 122 13.14 14.22 3.24
C GLN A 122 12.82 15.26 2.16
N CYS A 123 13.03 16.56 2.43
CA CYS A 123 12.92 17.61 1.42
C CYS A 123 13.83 17.36 0.21
N GLN A 124 15.05 16.89 0.44
CA GLN A 124 16.00 16.58 -0.63
C GLN A 124 15.54 15.39 -1.49
N GLN A 125 15.03 14.34 -0.86
CA GLN A 125 14.50 13.18 -1.58
C GLN A 125 13.31 13.55 -2.47
N ILE A 126 12.42 14.41 -1.98
CA ILE A 126 11.27 14.92 -2.73
C ILE A 126 11.73 15.78 -3.92
N GLN A 127 12.76 16.61 -3.76
CA GLN A 127 13.23 17.52 -4.82
C GLN A 127 14.17 16.84 -5.85
N THR A 128 14.98 15.85 -5.45
CA THR A 128 15.74 15.04 -6.41
C THR A 128 14.83 14.21 -7.30
N ALA A 129 13.66 13.82 -6.80
CA ALA A 129 12.59 13.23 -7.61
C ALA A 129 11.94 14.25 -8.56
N GLN A 130 11.85 15.54 -8.16
CA GLN A 130 11.25 16.62 -8.97
C GLN A 130 12.16 17.22 -10.04
N SER A 131 13.48 17.18 -9.85
CA SER A 131 14.42 17.75 -10.83
C SER A 131 14.71 16.85 -12.04
N SER A 132 14.11 15.67 -12.10
CA SER A 132 14.23 14.74 -13.23
C SER A 132 12.97 14.54 -14.07
N SER A 133 11.86 15.23 -13.79
CA SER A 133 10.70 15.20 -14.70
C SER A 133 9.67 16.29 -14.37
N ASP A 134 9.24 17.05 -15.37
CA ASP A 134 7.97 17.77 -15.44
C ASP A 134 6.81 16.75 -15.40
N THR A 135 6.41 16.28 -14.20
CA THR A 135 5.22 15.40 -14.10
C THR A 135 4.61 15.44 -12.70
N ALA A 136 3.30 15.32 -12.63
CA ALA A 136 2.45 15.21 -11.45
C ALA A 136 3.04 14.31 -10.33
N PRO A 137 2.65 14.48 -9.04
CA PRO A 137 3.22 13.73 -7.92
C PRO A 137 3.19 12.23 -8.22
N GLU A 138 4.38 11.63 -8.34
CA GLU A 138 4.49 10.20 -8.56
C GLU A 138 4.00 9.49 -7.31
N ILE A 139 2.94 8.72 -7.46
CA ILE A 139 2.45 7.84 -6.38
C ILE A 139 3.60 6.90 -6.02
N PRO A 140 4.04 6.83 -4.75
CA PRO A 140 5.10 5.91 -4.36
C PRO A 140 4.68 4.47 -4.66
N ILE A 141 5.62 3.63 -5.08
CA ILE A 141 5.31 2.24 -5.48
C ILE A 141 4.70 1.43 -4.32
N GLU A 142 5.01 1.79 -3.08
CA GLU A 142 4.44 1.22 -1.87
C GLU A 142 2.93 1.48 -1.75
N ALA A 143 2.45 2.60 -2.26
CA ALA A 143 1.03 2.90 -2.31
C ALA A 143 0.32 2.16 -3.47
N ALA A 144 1.03 1.89 -4.56
CA ALA A 144 0.51 1.14 -5.71
C ALA A 144 0.48 -0.38 -5.44
N ILE A 145 1.50 -0.91 -4.74
CA ILE A 145 1.65 -2.34 -4.43
C ILE A 145 1.82 -2.48 -2.92
N ILE A 146 0.73 -2.76 -2.22
CA ILE A 146 0.71 -2.84 -0.75
C ILE A 146 1.24 -4.19 -0.28
N GLY A 147 2.13 -4.18 0.72
CA GLY A 147 2.73 -5.35 1.37
C GLY A 147 4.04 -4.96 2.06
N GLN A 148 4.49 -5.77 3.00
CA GLN A 148 5.76 -5.60 3.73
C GLN A 148 6.63 -6.85 3.66
N SER A 149 6.12 -7.93 3.06
CA SER A 149 6.87 -9.17 2.88
C SER A 149 8.04 -8.99 1.91
N LYS A 150 9.11 -9.74 2.13
CA LYS A 150 10.30 -9.74 1.29
C LYS A 150 9.99 -10.05 -0.18
N SER A 151 9.00 -10.91 -0.41
CA SER A 151 8.52 -11.25 -1.76
C SER A 151 7.93 -10.02 -2.47
N ILE A 152 7.09 -9.24 -1.78
CA ILE A 152 6.50 -8.01 -2.35
C ILE A 152 7.55 -6.92 -2.55
N GLU A 153 8.51 -6.76 -1.65
CA GLU A 153 9.63 -5.84 -1.86
C GLU A 153 10.44 -6.17 -3.12
N ASN A 154 10.72 -7.46 -3.35
CA ASN A 154 11.40 -7.90 -4.56
C ASN A 154 10.57 -7.63 -5.82
N ILE A 155 9.25 -7.88 -5.76
CA ILE A 155 8.35 -7.58 -6.87
C ILE A 155 8.34 -6.08 -7.19
N ARG A 156 8.31 -5.19 -6.20
CA ARG A 156 8.40 -3.74 -6.42
C ARG A 156 9.70 -3.36 -7.15
N LYS A 157 10.83 -3.91 -6.72
CA LYS A 157 12.13 -3.68 -7.40
C LYS A 157 12.10 -4.16 -8.85
N GLN A 158 11.55 -5.35 -9.10
CA GLN A 158 11.39 -5.89 -10.45
C GLN A 158 10.44 -5.06 -11.31
N VAL A 159 9.30 -4.61 -10.75
CA VAL A 159 8.35 -3.73 -11.44
C VAL A 159 9.01 -2.43 -11.87
N LEU A 160 9.74 -1.75 -10.97
CA LEU A 160 10.46 -0.52 -11.31
C LEU A 160 11.52 -0.74 -12.40
N ALA A 161 12.29 -1.81 -12.29
CA ALA A 161 13.29 -2.15 -13.31
C ALA A 161 12.66 -2.41 -14.68
N LEU A 162 11.56 -3.18 -14.74
CA LEU A 162 10.89 -3.56 -15.97
C LEU A 162 10.07 -2.42 -16.59
N ALA A 163 9.42 -1.58 -15.78
CA ALA A 163 8.60 -0.48 -16.24
C ALA A 163 9.36 0.46 -17.19
N HIS A 164 10.61 0.77 -16.90
CA HIS A 164 11.43 1.66 -17.73
C HIS A 164 11.89 1.04 -19.05
N THR A 165 11.92 -0.30 -19.14
CA THR A 165 12.40 -0.99 -20.34
C THR A 165 11.35 -1.08 -21.46
N GLY A 166 10.06 -1.10 -21.11
CA GLY A 166 8.97 -1.23 -22.05
C GLY A 166 8.94 -2.59 -22.76
N VAL A 167 9.45 -3.66 -22.14
CA VAL A 167 9.44 -5.02 -22.66
C VAL A 167 8.10 -5.71 -22.39
N ASP A 168 7.73 -6.62 -23.29
CA ASP A 168 6.57 -7.50 -23.07
C ASP A 168 6.82 -8.38 -21.85
N THR A 169 5.82 -8.52 -20.98
CA THR A 169 5.99 -9.14 -19.65
C THR A 169 4.85 -10.11 -19.34
N ILE A 170 5.19 -11.30 -18.80
CA ILE A 170 4.22 -12.27 -18.29
C ILE A 170 4.16 -12.18 -16.77
N ILE A 171 2.95 -12.11 -16.21
CA ILE A 171 2.69 -12.14 -14.77
C ILE A 171 2.02 -13.47 -14.41
N ASN A 172 2.73 -14.32 -13.71
CA ASN A 172 2.23 -15.59 -13.23
C ASN A 172 1.77 -15.51 -11.78
N GLY A 173 0.69 -16.18 -11.43
CA GLY A 173 0.21 -16.26 -10.06
C GLY A 173 -1.24 -16.74 -9.99
N GLU A 174 -1.64 -17.25 -8.85
CA GLU A 174 -2.99 -17.77 -8.63
C GLU A 174 -4.08 -16.70 -8.84
N THR A 175 -5.32 -17.18 -8.94
CA THR A 175 -6.48 -16.27 -9.02
C THR A 175 -6.58 -15.42 -7.75
N GLY A 176 -6.83 -14.11 -7.93
CA GLY A 176 -7.02 -13.20 -6.80
C GLY A 176 -5.74 -12.71 -6.11
N THR A 177 -4.54 -13.03 -6.58
CA THR A 177 -3.26 -12.58 -6.01
C THR A 177 -2.95 -11.10 -6.24
N GLY A 178 -3.57 -10.46 -7.25
CA GLY A 178 -3.37 -9.06 -7.59
C GLY A 178 -2.60 -8.81 -8.89
N LYS A 179 -2.62 -9.74 -9.87
CA LYS A 179 -1.92 -9.61 -11.17
C LYS A 179 -2.25 -8.32 -11.90
N GLU A 180 -3.52 -7.90 -11.91
CA GLU A 180 -3.92 -6.63 -12.54
C GLU A 180 -3.29 -5.41 -11.83
N VAL A 181 -3.12 -5.44 -10.50
CA VAL A 181 -2.46 -4.37 -9.75
C VAL A 181 -1.00 -4.23 -10.20
N ILE A 182 -0.31 -5.35 -10.39
CA ILE A 182 1.08 -5.35 -10.91
C ILE A 182 1.13 -4.84 -12.34
N ALA A 183 0.18 -5.25 -13.21
CA ALA A 183 0.12 -4.77 -14.60
C ALA A 183 -0.11 -3.25 -14.66
N ARG A 184 -1.00 -2.72 -13.82
CA ARG A 184 -1.24 -1.27 -13.69
C ARG A 184 0.00 -0.55 -13.14
N ALA A 185 0.70 -1.12 -12.16
CA ALA A 185 1.95 -0.57 -11.65
C ALA A 185 3.04 -0.51 -12.73
N LEU A 186 3.24 -1.60 -13.51
CA LEU A 186 4.16 -1.60 -14.65
C LEU A 186 3.86 -0.47 -15.65
N HIS A 187 2.58 -0.20 -15.92
CA HIS A 187 2.18 0.91 -16.79
C HIS A 187 2.43 2.27 -16.13
N THR A 188 1.97 2.47 -14.89
CA THR A 188 2.05 3.74 -14.16
C THR A 188 3.48 4.22 -13.97
N PHE A 189 4.42 3.30 -13.73
CA PHE A 189 5.85 3.61 -13.55
C PHE A 189 6.64 3.55 -14.87
N SER A 190 5.99 3.35 -16.03
CA SER A 190 6.64 3.29 -17.33
C SER A 190 6.73 4.67 -18.00
N ARG A 191 7.51 4.73 -19.07
CA ARG A 191 7.54 5.91 -19.98
C ARG A 191 6.22 6.15 -20.71
N ARG A 192 5.27 5.19 -20.63
CA ARG A 192 3.95 5.24 -21.27
C ARG A 192 2.82 5.55 -20.28
N LYS A 193 3.13 6.05 -19.06
CA LYS A 193 2.17 6.31 -17.99
C LYS A 193 0.98 7.19 -18.41
N ASP A 194 1.23 8.16 -19.31
CA ASP A 194 0.22 9.10 -19.83
C ASP A 194 -0.47 8.58 -21.12
N LYS A 195 -0.15 7.35 -21.54
CA LYS A 195 -0.72 6.69 -22.72
C LYS A 195 -1.84 5.73 -22.31
N PRO A 196 -2.64 5.23 -23.26
CA PRO A 196 -3.72 4.31 -22.93
C PRO A 196 -3.24 3.02 -22.23
N PHE A 197 -3.94 2.62 -21.16
CA PHE A 197 -3.88 1.28 -20.57
C PHE A 197 -5.17 0.55 -20.92
N VAL A 198 -5.09 -0.42 -21.80
CA VAL A 198 -6.26 -1.15 -22.31
C VAL A 198 -6.21 -2.58 -21.77
N ALA A 199 -7.18 -2.95 -20.94
CA ALA A 199 -7.30 -4.28 -20.37
C ALA A 199 -8.39 -5.09 -21.10
N ILE A 200 -8.12 -6.38 -21.28
CA ILE A 200 -9.09 -7.36 -21.77
C ILE A 200 -8.90 -8.66 -20.98
N ASN A 201 -10.01 -9.25 -20.53
CA ASN A 201 -10.00 -10.58 -19.94
C ASN A 201 -10.33 -11.58 -21.06
N CYS A 202 -9.44 -12.56 -21.29
CA CYS A 202 -9.60 -13.59 -22.31
C CYS A 202 -10.49 -14.77 -21.87
N GLY A 203 -10.81 -14.83 -20.57
CA GLY A 203 -11.66 -15.88 -20.01
C GLY A 203 -13.14 -15.72 -20.36
N GLY A 204 -13.82 -16.83 -20.62
CA GLY A 204 -15.27 -16.84 -20.82
C GLY A 204 -15.80 -16.25 -22.13
N MET A 205 -14.93 -15.85 -23.07
CA MET A 205 -15.32 -15.34 -24.39
C MET A 205 -15.24 -16.44 -25.44
N THR A 206 -16.21 -16.44 -26.35
CA THR A 206 -16.11 -17.29 -27.57
C THR A 206 -15.06 -16.73 -28.53
N GLU A 207 -14.52 -17.57 -29.42
CA GLU A 207 -13.49 -17.20 -30.37
C GLU A 207 -13.87 -15.94 -31.20
N SER A 208 -15.09 -15.90 -31.71
CA SER A 208 -15.56 -14.76 -32.51
C SER A 208 -15.67 -13.45 -31.71
N ILE A 209 -16.02 -13.53 -30.42
CA ILE A 209 -16.13 -12.36 -29.55
C ILE A 209 -14.74 -11.82 -29.22
N ILE A 210 -13.82 -12.68 -28.75
CA ILE A 210 -12.47 -12.23 -28.40
C ILE A 210 -11.71 -11.71 -29.62
N GLU A 211 -11.92 -12.31 -30.80
CA GLU A 211 -11.35 -11.84 -32.05
C GLU A 211 -11.84 -10.43 -32.40
N SER A 212 -13.16 -10.22 -32.37
CA SER A 212 -13.79 -8.92 -32.63
C SER A 212 -13.37 -7.86 -31.58
N GLU A 213 -13.23 -8.23 -30.30
CA GLU A 213 -12.78 -7.31 -29.24
C GLU A 213 -11.31 -6.91 -29.44
N LEU A 214 -10.42 -7.86 -29.72
CA LEU A 214 -8.98 -7.59 -29.86
C LEU A 214 -8.66 -6.83 -31.15
N PHE A 215 -9.10 -7.34 -32.31
CA PHE A 215 -8.69 -6.85 -33.62
C PHE A 215 -9.65 -5.81 -34.19
N GLY A 216 -10.90 -5.76 -33.68
CA GLY A 216 -11.96 -4.98 -34.30
C GLY A 216 -12.52 -5.64 -35.58
N HIS A 217 -13.55 -5.05 -36.15
CA HIS A 217 -14.15 -5.56 -37.38
C HIS A 217 -14.68 -4.45 -38.28
N GLU A 218 -14.72 -4.70 -39.58
CA GLU A 218 -15.39 -3.86 -40.54
C GLU A 218 -16.90 -4.23 -40.63
N ALA A 219 -17.73 -3.30 -41.07
CA ALA A 219 -19.16 -3.54 -41.23
C ALA A 219 -19.40 -4.68 -42.25
N GLY A 220 -20.28 -5.65 -41.92
CA GLY A 220 -20.61 -6.79 -42.77
C GLY A 220 -19.65 -7.97 -42.69
N SER A 221 -18.65 -7.96 -41.80
CA SER A 221 -17.67 -9.05 -41.65
C SER A 221 -18.26 -10.35 -41.11
N PHE A 222 -19.38 -10.28 -40.37
CA PHE A 222 -20.18 -11.42 -39.90
C PHE A 222 -21.65 -11.00 -39.69
N THR A 223 -22.54 -11.97 -39.50
CA THR A 223 -24.01 -11.76 -39.53
C THR A 223 -24.55 -10.67 -38.59
N SER A 224 -23.84 -10.38 -37.50
CA SER A 224 -24.21 -9.32 -36.52
C SER A 224 -23.32 -8.07 -36.60
N ALA A 225 -22.39 -7.97 -37.54
CA ALA A 225 -21.48 -6.84 -37.72
C ALA A 225 -22.15 -5.65 -38.46
N ASN A 226 -23.14 -5.02 -37.83
CA ASN A 226 -23.89 -3.91 -38.45
C ASN A 226 -23.09 -2.62 -38.59
N LYS A 227 -22.02 -2.43 -37.76
CA LYS A 227 -21.18 -1.22 -37.77
C LYS A 227 -19.73 -1.63 -37.60
N LYS A 228 -18.83 -0.80 -38.14
CA LYS A 228 -17.39 -0.90 -37.90
C LYS A 228 -17.06 -0.72 -36.41
N ARG A 229 -16.16 -1.54 -35.89
CA ARG A 229 -15.68 -1.46 -34.49
C ARG A 229 -14.16 -1.42 -34.43
N ILE A 230 -13.63 -0.49 -33.62
CA ILE A 230 -12.19 -0.38 -33.32
C ILE A 230 -11.83 -1.41 -32.26
N GLY A 231 -10.79 -2.19 -32.53
CA GLY A 231 -10.31 -3.24 -31.61
C GLY A 231 -9.47 -2.69 -30.44
N LYS A 232 -9.30 -3.50 -29.39
CA LYS A 232 -8.50 -3.16 -28.21
C LYS A 232 -7.03 -2.95 -28.53
N LEU A 233 -6.47 -3.67 -29.50
CA LEU A 233 -5.11 -3.49 -29.98
C LEU A 233 -4.89 -2.09 -30.59
N GLU A 234 -5.83 -1.63 -31.40
CA GLU A 234 -5.79 -0.29 -31.99
C GLU A 234 -5.99 0.80 -30.91
N GLN A 235 -6.89 0.56 -29.92
CA GLN A 235 -7.10 1.47 -28.79
C GLN A 235 -5.86 1.60 -27.90
N ALA A 236 -5.05 0.53 -27.79
CA ALA A 236 -3.84 0.50 -26.99
C ALA A 236 -2.63 1.15 -27.66
N ASN A 237 -2.77 1.64 -28.90
CA ASN A 237 -1.66 2.17 -29.67
C ASN A 237 -0.93 3.32 -28.93
N GLY A 238 0.38 3.26 -28.90
CA GLY A 238 1.27 4.13 -28.11
C GLY A 238 1.34 3.79 -26.62
N GLY A 239 0.48 2.89 -26.11
CA GLY A 239 0.30 2.57 -24.71
C GLY A 239 0.62 1.12 -24.32
N THR A 240 -0.22 0.55 -23.47
CA THR A 240 -0.07 -0.79 -22.88
C THR A 240 -1.35 -1.59 -23.08
N LEU A 241 -1.21 -2.82 -23.59
CA LEU A 241 -2.27 -3.81 -23.64
C LEU A 241 -2.08 -4.81 -22.50
N PHE A 242 -3.09 -4.99 -21.66
CA PHE A 242 -3.11 -5.99 -20.61
C PHE A 242 -4.08 -7.13 -20.98
N LEU A 243 -3.52 -8.35 -21.07
CA LEU A 243 -4.25 -9.58 -21.39
C LEU A 243 -4.39 -10.39 -20.11
N ASP A 244 -5.57 -10.42 -19.51
CA ASP A 244 -5.83 -11.26 -18.33
C ASP A 244 -6.35 -12.63 -18.77
N GLU A 245 -6.00 -13.69 -18.01
CA GLU A 245 -6.31 -15.10 -18.30
C GLU A 245 -5.93 -15.52 -19.73
N ILE A 246 -4.68 -15.18 -20.16
CA ILE A 246 -4.21 -15.45 -21.52
C ILE A 246 -4.25 -16.94 -21.86
N GLU A 247 -4.13 -17.84 -20.88
CA GLU A 247 -4.25 -19.29 -21.05
C GLU A 247 -5.60 -19.73 -21.62
N SER A 248 -6.64 -18.91 -21.47
CA SER A 248 -8.00 -19.20 -21.98
C SER A 248 -8.21 -18.76 -23.42
N MET A 249 -7.19 -18.13 -24.05
CA MET A 249 -7.29 -17.61 -25.43
C MET A 249 -7.35 -18.77 -26.45
N PRO A 250 -8.31 -18.78 -27.36
CA PRO A 250 -8.39 -19.79 -28.44
C PRO A 250 -7.15 -19.79 -29.34
N ILE A 251 -6.72 -20.95 -29.81
CA ILE A 251 -5.51 -21.12 -30.63
C ILE A 251 -5.53 -20.25 -31.90
N ALA A 252 -6.67 -20.13 -32.56
CA ALA A 252 -6.80 -19.28 -33.75
C ALA A 252 -6.50 -17.80 -33.45
N VAL A 253 -6.93 -17.32 -32.28
CA VAL A 253 -6.67 -15.95 -31.82
C VAL A 253 -5.18 -15.79 -31.42
N GLN A 254 -4.58 -16.79 -30.80
CA GLN A 254 -3.13 -16.82 -30.47
C GLN A 254 -2.27 -16.63 -31.72
N ILE A 255 -2.63 -17.29 -32.84
CA ILE A 255 -1.93 -17.16 -34.14
C ILE A 255 -1.97 -15.71 -34.64
N LYS A 256 -3.14 -15.09 -34.60
CA LYS A 256 -3.31 -13.71 -35.04
C LYS A 256 -2.56 -12.74 -34.14
N LEU A 257 -2.65 -12.94 -32.82
CA LEU A 257 -1.94 -12.12 -31.84
C LEU A 257 -0.42 -12.20 -32.02
N LEU A 258 0.12 -13.39 -32.26
CA LEU A 258 1.54 -13.59 -32.54
C LEU A 258 2.01 -12.74 -33.72
N ARG A 259 1.26 -12.76 -34.84
CA ARG A 259 1.58 -11.92 -36.02
C ARG A 259 1.60 -10.44 -35.67
N VAL A 260 0.59 -9.97 -34.92
CA VAL A 260 0.53 -8.57 -34.49
C VAL A 260 1.73 -8.16 -33.63
N ILE A 261 2.16 -9.02 -32.69
CA ILE A 261 3.30 -8.74 -31.83
C ILE A 261 4.62 -8.76 -32.63
N GLN A 262 4.74 -9.60 -33.66
CA GLN A 262 5.93 -9.72 -34.48
C GLN A 262 6.04 -8.60 -35.52
N GLU A 263 4.96 -8.35 -36.26
CA GLU A 263 4.94 -7.44 -37.39
C GLU A 263 4.59 -5.98 -37.01
N ARG A 264 4.06 -5.80 -35.78
CA ARG A 264 3.59 -4.50 -35.29
C ARG A 264 2.53 -3.84 -36.17
N VAL A 265 1.71 -4.67 -36.83
CA VAL A 265 0.56 -4.24 -37.63
C VAL A 265 -0.65 -5.07 -37.26
N ILE A 266 -1.82 -4.47 -37.35
CA ILE A 266 -3.11 -5.15 -37.21
C ILE A 266 -3.93 -5.06 -38.50
N GLU A 267 -4.76 -6.07 -38.73
CA GLU A 267 -5.79 -6.10 -39.74
C GLU A 267 -7.12 -6.38 -39.04
N ARG A 268 -8.15 -5.57 -39.33
CA ARG A 268 -9.49 -5.79 -38.76
C ARG A 268 -10.15 -6.98 -39.40
N VAL A 269 -11.01 -7.67 -38.66
CA VAL A 269 -11.78 -8.80 -39.19
C VAL A 269 -12.64 -8.35 -40.37
N GLY A 270 -12.46 -9.00 -41.50
CA GLY A 270 -13.14 -8.64 -42.76
C GLY A 270 -12.59 -7.39 -43.46
N GLY A 271 -11.47 -6.85 -43.01
CA GLY A 271 -10.77 -5.75 -43.67
C GLY A 271 -9.46 -6.22 -44.29
N ASN A 272 -8.84 -5.36 -45.12
CA ASN A 272 -7.55 -5.61 -45.78
C ASN A 272 -6.57 -4.45 -45.54
N VAL A 273 -6.89 -3.57 -44.58
CA VAL A 273 -6.03 -2.41 -44.27
C VAL A 273 -5.09 -2.77 -43.13
N LEU A 274 -3.79 -2.66 -43.38
CA LEU A 274 -2.74 -2.84 -42.38
C LEU A 274 -2.60 -1.54 -41.59
N ILE A 275 -2.78 -1.61 -40.28
CA ILE A 275 -2.71 -0.48 -39.37
C ILE A 275 -1.49 -0.69 -38.47
N PRO A 276 -0.45 0.16 -38.53
CA PRO A 276 0.72 0.05 -37.69
C PRO A 276 0.36 0.36 -36.22
N ILE A 277 0.92 -0.40 -35.27
CA ILE A 277 0.74 -0.20 -33.85
C ILE A 277 2.06 -0.30 -33.10
N ASP A 278 2.18 0.51 -32.06
CA ASP A 278 3.28 0.47 -31.09
C ASP A 278 2.70 0.24 -29.69
N ILE A 279 2.78 -0.97 -29.17
CA ILE A 279 2.21 -1.36 -27.87
C ILE A 279 3.24 -2.15 -27.04
N VAL A 280 3.12 -2.04 -25.74
CA VAL A 280 3.71 -2.99 -24.77
C VAL A 280 2.61 -3.95 -24.35
N VAL A 281 2.91 -5.25 -24.35
CA VAL A 281 1.97 -6.30 -23.95
C VAL A 281 2.33 -6.82 -22.58
N ILE A 282 1.36 -6.79 -21.66
CA ILE A 282 1.47 -7.44 -20.36
C ILE A 282 0.42 -8.55 -20.33
N ALA A 283 0.86 -9.79 -20.16
CA ALA A 283 -0.02 -10.95 -20.10
C ALA A 283 -0.06 -11.53 -18.68
N ALA A 284 -1.24 -11.86 -18.18
CA ALA A 284 -1.41 -12.52 -16.89
C ALA A 284 -1.94 -13.94 -17.06
N SER A 285 -1.36 -14.89 -16.34
CA SER A 285 -1.79 -16.29 -16.31
C SER A 285 -1.84 -16.83 -14.89
N LYS A 286 -2.81 -17.72 -14.63
CA LYS A 286 -2.88 -18.57 -13.43
C LYS A 286 -2.30 -19.97 -13.68
N ALA A 287 -2.17 -20.35 -14.94
CA ALA A 287 -1.66 -21.64 -15.36
C ALA A 287 -0.19 -21.54 -15.80
N ASP A 288 0.51 -22.64 -15.72
CA ASP A 288 1.86 -22.79 -16.26
C ASP A 288 1.79 -22.85 -17.80
N LEU A 289 2.11 -21.75 -18.46
CA LEU A 289 2.08 -21.62 -19.92
C LEU A 289 3.08 -22.57 -20.62
N VAL A 290 4.16 -22.97 -19.93
CA VAL A 290 5.12 -23.94 -20.48
C VAL A 290 4.44 -25.30 -20.63
N LYS A 291 3.78 -25.79 -19.58
CA LYS A 291 3.03 -27.05 -19.61
C LYS A 291 1.88 -27.02 -20.60
N LEU A 292 1.19 -25.89 -20.71
CA LEU A 292 0.13 -25.72 -21.71
C LEU A 292 0.68 -25.72 -23.15
N SER A 293 1.90 -25.23 -23.36
CA SER A 293 2.57 -25.27 -24.64
C SER A 293 2.97 -26.71 -25.03
N GLU A 294 3.43 -27.49 -24.07
CA GLU A 294 3.75 -28.92 -24.25
C GLU A 294 2.53 -29.77 -24.60
N SER A 295 1.37 -29.43 -23.99
CA SER A 295 0.10 -30.13 -24.29
C SER A 295 -0.60 -29.62 -25.56
N GLY A 296 -0.08 -28.58 -26.23
CA GLY A 296 -0.68 -27.97 -27.42
C GLY A 296 -1.89 -27.07 -27.13
N ALA A 297 -2.22 -26.80 -25.86
CA ALA A 297 -3.29 -25.89 -25.47
C ALA A 297 -2.88 -24.40 -25.58
N PHE A 298 -1.59 -24.12 -25.58
CA PHE A 298 -1.00 -22.82 -25.82
C PHE A 298 0.13 -22.93 -26.85
N ARG A 299 0.34 -21.93 -27.68
CA ARG A 299 1.43 -21.97 -28.67
C ARG A 299 2.76 -21.59 -28.04
N SER A 300 3.76 -22.41 -28.26
CA SER A 300 5.13 -22.20 -27.74
C SER A 300 5.78 -20.93 -28.35
N ASP A 301 5.51 -20.66 -29.65
CA ASP A 301 6.06 -19.48 -30.32
C ASP A 301 5.50 -18.17 -29.74
N LEU A 302 4.21 -18.13 -29.39
CA LEU A 302 3.60 -16.97 -28.69
C LEU A 302 4.16 -16.83 -27.27
N PHE A 303 4.31 -17.94 -26.55
CA PHE A 303 4.92 -17.95 -25.22
C PHE A 303 6.31 -17.31 -25.24
N TYR A 304 7.22 -17.80 -26.08
CA TYR A 304 8.58 -17.26 -26.14
C TYR A 304 8.63 -15.81 -26.64
N ARG A 305 7.68 -15.37 -27.44
CA ARG A 305 7.59 -13.98 -27.89
C ARG A 305 7.14 -13.01 -26.80
N LEU A 306 6.23 -13.46 -25.92
CA LEU A 306 5.72 -12.65 -24.78
C LEU A 306 6.64 -12.71 -23.57
N ASN A 307 7.33 -13.83 -23.35
CA ASN A 307 8.13 -14.10 -22.16
C ASN A 307 9.54 -13.50 -22.24
N ILE A 308 9.62 -12.21 -22.56
CA ILE A 308 10.89 -11.45 -22.48
C ILE A 308 11.22 -11.19 -21.01
N ALA A 309 10.20 -10.89 -20.19
CA ALA A 309 10.30 -10.79 -18.75
C ALA A 309 9.16 -11.57 -18.08
N SER A 310 9.44 -12.13 -16.90
CA SER A 310 8.46 -12.88 -16.13
C SER A 310 8.45 -12.42 -14.68
N LEU A 311 7.25 -12.17 -14.14
CA LEU A 311 7.02 -11.86 -12.74
C LEU A 311 6.17 -12.97 -12.12
N HIS A 312 6.58 -13.48 -10.97
CA HIS A 312 5.79 -14.46 -10.21
C HIS A 312 5.20 -13.82 -8.96
N LEU A 313 3.87 -13.82 -8.87
CA LEU A 313 3.13 -13.24 -7.77
C LEU A 313 2.78 -14.35 -6.77
N PRO A 314 3.32 -14.32 -5.53
CA PRO A 314 3.06 -15.35 -4.54
C PRO A 314 1.60 -15.33 -4.09
N SER A 315 1.11 -16.49 -3.67
CA SER A 315 -0.19 -16.63 -3.01
C SER A 315 -0.20 -15.84 -1.68
N LEU A 316 -1.39 -15.53 -1.18
CA LEU A 316 -1.51 -14.82 0.11
C LEU A 316 -1.01 -15.68 1.27
N GLN A 317 -1.09 -17.01 1.14
CA GLN A 317 -0.57 -17.96 2.12
C GLN A 317 0.96 -17.94 2.24
N GLU A 318 1.68 -17.64 1.14
CA GLU A 318 3.15 -17.51 1.12
C GLU A 318 3.63 -16.15 1.68
N ARG A 319 2.72 -15.19 1.89
CA ARG A 319 3.01 -13.85 2.43
C ARG A 319 2.07 -13.46 3.57
N LYS A 320 1.94 -14.33 4.55
CA LYS A 320 1.04 -14.14 5.71
C LYS A 320 1.28 -12.83 6.46
N GLU A 321 2.51 -12.32 6.44
CA GLU A 321 2.90 -11.02 7.01
C GLU A 321 2.10 -9.85 6.43
N ASP A 322 1.66 -9.96 5.18
CA ASP A 322 0.90 -8.91 4.49
C ASP A 322 -0.59 -8.92 4.82
N ILE A 323 -1.13 -10.02 5.38
CA ILE A 323 -2.57 -10.19 5.60
C ILE A 323 -3.14 -9.08 6.47
N GLN A 324 -2.51 -8.80 7.59
CA GLN A 324 -2.97 -7.77 8.53
C GLN A 324 -2.97 -6.37 7.89
N LEU A 325 -1.90 -6.03 7.16
CA LEU A 325 -1.76 -4.76 6.48
C LEU A 325 -2.82 -4.59 5.39
N LEU A 326 -2.98 -5.61 4.53
CA LEU A 326 -3.97 -5.63 3.45
C LEU A 326 -5.39 -5.56 4.00
N PHE A 327 -5.70 -6.32 5.05
CA PHE A 327 -7.04 -6.30 5.64
C PHE A 327 -7.40 -4.91 6.19
N ARG A 328 -6.49 -4.29 6.96
CA ARG A 328 -6.69 -2.92 7.46
C ARG A 328 -6.91 -1.92 6.32
N HIS A 329 -6.12 -2.02 5.27
CA HIS A 329 -6.27 -1.18 4.09
C HIS A 329 -7.65 -1.35 3.45
N PHE A 330 -8.12 -2.61 3.26
CA PHE A 330 -9.44 -2.87 2.68
C PHE A 330 -10.59 -2.44 3.57
N VAL A 331 -10.47 -2.56 4.89
CA VAL A 331 -11.47 -2.05 5.85
C VAL A 331 -11.60 -0.53 5.74
N ILE A 332 -10.49 0.21 5.61
CA ILE A 332 -10.52 1.65 5.41
C ILE A 332 -11.20 1.99 4.07
N GLN A 333 -10.83 1.32 2.98
CA GLN A 333 -11.45 1.52 1.67
C GLN A 333 -12.97 1.19 1.68
N ALA A 334 -13.35 0.08 2.31
CA ALA A 334 -14.74 -0.32 2.45
C ALA A 334 -15.54 0.71 3.28
N SER A 335 -14.99 1.19 4.39
CA SER A 335 -15.62 2.21 5.24
C SER A 335 -15.87 3.52 4.47
N GLN A 336 -14.91 3.95 3.65
CA GLN A 336 -15.07 5.12 2.78
C GLN A 336 -16.15 4.88 1.70
N LYS A 337 -16.12 3.71 1.05
CA LYS A 337 -17.06 3.31 0.00
C LYS A 337 -18.50 3.26 0.50
N TYR A 338 -18.72 2.66 1.66
CA TYR A 338 -20.04 2.48 2.26
C TYR A 338 -20.44 3.61 3.20
N LYS A 339 -19.58 4.63 3.40
CA LYS A 339 -19.80 5.77 4.31
C LYS A 339 -20.12 5.35 5.74
N THR A 340 -19.44 4.30 6.21
CA THR A 340 -19.55 3.78 7.58
C THR A 340 -18.35 4.20 8.40
N ARG A 341 -18.49 4.21 9.74
CA ARG A 341 -17.32 4.40 10.61
C ARG A 341 -16.41 3.17 10.51
N PRO A 342 -15.09 3.34 10.51
CA PRO A 342 -14.17 2.21 10.54
C PRO A 342 -14.44 1.33 11.77
N SER A 343 -14.66 0.04 11.54
CA SER A 343 -14.88 -0.94 12.62
C SER A 343 -13.55 -1.23 13.32
N THR A 344 -13.59 -1.35 14.64
CA THR A 344 -12.41 -1.77 15.42
C THR A 344 -12.09 -3.23 15.11
N ILE A 345 -10.82 -3.49 14.78
CA ILE A 345 -10.32 -4.84 14.49
C ILE A 345 -9.63 -5.37 15.75
N TYR A 346 -10.12 -6.46 16.30
CA TYR A 346 -9.59 -7.10 17.52
C TYR A 346 -8.44 -8.07 17.22
N ALA A 347 -7.60 -8.32 18.20
CA ALA A 347 -6.43 -9.20 18.06
C ALA A 347 -6.82 -10.64 17.67
N GLU A 348 -7.90 -11.16 18.23
CA GLU A 348 -8.43 -12.49 17.90
C GLU A 348 -8.84 -12.60 16.43
N GLN A 349 -9.43 -11.55 15.87
CA GLN A 349 -9.80 -11.50 14.46
C GLN A 349 -8.57 -11.51 13.55
N ILE A 350 -7.49 -10.81 13.94
CA ILE A 350 -6.22 -10.87 13.21
C ILE A 350 -5.66 -12.30 13.22
N GLN A 351 -5.71 -13.01 14.37
CA GLN A 351 -5.26 -14.40 14.44
C GLN A 351 -6.10 -15.32 13.53
N GLN A 352 -7.42 -15.14 13.49
CA GLN A 352 -8.30 -15.88 12.60
C GLN A 352 -7.92 -15.66 11.11
N LEU A 353 -7.68 -14.39 10.72
CA LEU A 353 -7.22 -14.05 9.36
C LEU A 353 -5.89 -14.74 9.01
N CYS A 354 -4.92 -14.78 9.93
CA CYS A 354 -3.63 -15.41 9.70
C CYS A 354 -3.67 -16.95 9.64
N ARG A 355 -4.69 -17.58 10.25
CA ARG A 355 -4.88 -19.04 10.23
C ARG A 355 -5.61 -19.54 8.99
N HIS A 356 -6.38 -18.69 8.33
CA HIS A 356 -7.13 -19.07 7.14
C HIS A 356 -6.23 -19.30 5.92
N ALA A 357 -6.58 -20.25 5.05
CA ALA A 357 -5.77 -20.65 3.91
C ALA A 357 -5.86 -19.72 2.69
N TRP A 358 -6.90 -18.87 2.63
CA TRP A 358 -7.13 -17.89 1.56
C TRP A 358 -7.11 -18.46 0.14
N PRO A 359 -7.97 -19.43 -0.21
CA PRO A 359 -7.99 -20.00 -1.57
C PRO A 359 -8.32 -18.96 -2.65
N GLY A 360 -9.07 -17.90 -2.31
CA GLY A 360 -9.35 -16.77 -3.19
C GLY A 360 -8.34 -15.62 -3.06
N ASN A 361 -7.24 -15.82 -2.29
CA ASN A 361 -6.16 -14.87 -2.11
C ASN A 361 -6.66 -13.47 -1.67
N VAL A 362 -6.09 -12.40 -2.20
CA VAL A 362 -6.41 -11.00 -1.86
C VAL A 362 -7.86 -10.64 -2.25
N ARG A 363 -8.42 -11.27 -3.29
CA ARG A 363 -9.82 -11.05 -3.67
C ARG A 363 -10.77 -11.52 -2.57
N GLU A 364 -10.53 -12.68 -1.99
CA GLU A 364 -11.31 -13.19 -0.86
C GLU A 364 -11.14 -12.32 0.38
N LEU A 365 -9.89 -11.93 0.72
CA LEU A 365 -9.59 -11.05 1.84
C LEU A 365 -10.33 -9.72 1.74
N ARG A 366 -10.40 -9.14 0.54
CA ARG A 366 -11.15 -7.90 0.27
C ARG A 366 -12.65 -8.09 0.49
N ASN A 367 -13.22 -9.20 0.01
CA ASN A 367 -14.63 -9.51 0.22
C ASN A 367 -14.95 -9.68 1.71
N VAL A 368 -14.04 -10.30 2.48
CA VAL A 368 -14.20 -10.44 3.94
C VAL A 368 -14.14 -9.06 4.61
N ALA A 369 -13.27 -8.15 4.17
CA ALA A 369 -13.22 -6.79 4.68
C ALA A 369 -14.49 -5.98 4.35
N ASP A 370 -15.05 -6.12 3.14
CA ASP A 370 -16.32 -5.50 2.76
C ASP A 370 -17.46 -6.01 3.65
N ARG A 371 -17.57 -7.33 3.88
CA ARG A 371 -18.59 -7.92 4.78
C ARG A 371 -18.41 -7.47 6.23
N PHE A 372 -17.17 -7.45 6.70
CA PHE A 372 -16.84 -6.98 8.06
C PHE A 372 -17.32 -5.55 8.32
N VAL A 373 -17.11 -4.64 7.38
CA VAL A 373 -17.54 -3.23 7.50
C VAL A 373 -19.08 -3.11 7.44
N LEU A 374 -19.74 -3.96 6.65
CA LEU A 374 -21.20 -3.96 6.51
C LEU A 374 -21.91 -4.73 7.65
N GLY A 375 -21.18 -5.44 8.51
CA GLY A 375 -21.76 -6.29 9.54
C GLY A 375 -22.57 -7.47 8.98
N ILE A 376 -22.24 -7.94 7.77
CA ILE A 376 -22.94 -9.02 7.08
C ILE A 376 -22.23 -10.33 7.36
N VAL A 377 -22.96 -11.31 7.91
CA VAL A 377 -22.52 -12.70 8.01
C VAL A 377 -22.83 -13.37 6.67
N GLY A 378 -21.81 -14.00 6.04
CA GLY A 378 -21.95 -14.61 4.72
C GLY A 378 -21.65 -16.11 4.72
N ASP A 379 -21.94 -16.77 3.60
CA ASP A 379 -21.50 -18.14 3.35
C ASP A 379 -19.98 -18.13 3.10
N GLY A 380 -19.22 -18.86 3.91
CA GLY A 380 -17.75 -18.94 3.81
C GLY A 380 -17.05 -18.46 5.07
N PHE A 381 -15.78 -18.00 4.91
CA PHE A 381 -15.01 -17.49 6.03
C PHE A 381 -15.50 -16.13 6.48
N ASP A 382 -16.05 -16.06 7.68
CA ASP A 382 -16.46 -14.84 8.35
C ASP A 382 -15.68 -14.62 9.64
N LEU A 383 -15.32 -13.36 9.89
CA LEU A 383 -14.69 -12.97 11.14
C LEU A 383 -15.74 -12.99 12.24
N GLN A 384 -15.55 -13.89 13.20
CA GLN A 384 -16.38 -13.89 14.40
C GLN A 384 -16.14 -12.58 15.14
N THR A 385 -17.21 -11.83 15.38
CA THR A 385 -17.16 -10.77 16.38
C THR A 385 -16.91 -11.43 17.74
N PRO A 386 -15.92 -10.96 18.53
CA PRO A 386 -15.83 -11.41 19.91
C PRO A 386 -17.23 -11.22 20.53
N ILE A 387 -17.76 -12.26 21.18
CA ILE A 387 -19.01 -12.15 21.91
C ILE A 387 -18.73 -11.16 23.05
N THR A 388 -18.92 -9.88 22.78
CA THR A 388 -19.02 -8.86 23.80
C THR A 388 -20.40 -9.01 24.39
N GLU A 389 -20.50 -9.77 25.46
CA GLU A 389 -21.59 -9.54 26.39
C GLU A 389 -21.69 -8.04 26.60
N SER A 390 -22.87 -7.50 26.33
CA SER A 390 -23.28 -6.09 26.39
C SER A 390 -22.30 -5.13 27.06
N CYS A 391 -21.80 -4.18 26.28
CA CYS A 391 -20.96 -3.08 26.74
C CYS A 391 -21.66 -2.30 27.85
N SER A 392 -21.23 -2.52 29.06
CA SER A 392 -21.29 -1.57 30.16
C SER A 392 -19.98 -1.73 30.95
N ASP A 393 -19.20 -0.68 30.98
CA ASP A 393 -18.08 -0.39 31.90
C ASP A 393 -16.77 -1.19 31.84
N ASP A 394 -16.39 -1.87 30.76
CA ASP A 394 -15.21 -2.73 30.75
C ASP A 394 -14.00 -2.19 29.93
N PHE A 395 -13.87 -0.88 29.77
CA PHE A 395 -12.62 -0.24 29.30
C PHE A 395 -11.59 -0.02 30.43
N ALA A 396 -11.73 -0.65 31.57
CA ALA A 396 -10.73 -0.59 32.62
C ALA A 396 -9.46 -1.31 32.16
N PHE A 397 -8.37 -0.56 32.03
CA PHE A 397 -7.02 -1.04 31.68
C PHE A 397 -6.62 -2.30 32.47
N GLU A 398 -7.03 -2.38 33.74
CA GLU A 398 -6.79 -3.53 34.61
C GLU A 398 -7.40 -4.84 34.08
N LYS A 399 -8.63 -4.82 33.53
CA LYS A 399 -9.28 -6.01 32.98
C LYS A 399 -8.62 -6.51 31.70
N GLN A 400 -8.20 -5.59 30.83
CA GLN A 400 -7.46 -5.95 29.62
C GLN A 400 -6.10 -6.56 29.96
N MET A 401 -5.40 -6.01 30.96
CA MET A 401 -4.14 -6.58 31.46
C MET A 401 -4.34 -7.94 32.08
N GLU A 402 -5.42 -8.15 32.83
CA GLU A 402 -5.76 -9.46 33.40
C GLU A 402 -6.04 -10.51 32.32
N GLN A 403 -6.75 -10.14 31.27
CA GLN A 403 -7.04 -11.04 30.17
C GLN A 403 -5.79 -11.39 29.36
N TYR A 404 -4.93 -10.41 29.11
CA TYR A 404 -3.62 -10.64 28.47
C TYR A 404 -2.74 -11.54 29.32
N GLU A 405 -2.66 -11.30 30.63
CA GLU A 405 -1.92 -12.12 31.58
C GLU A 405 -2.42 -13.57 31.59
N ARG A 406 -3.73 -13.77 31.61
CA ARG A 406 -4.36 -15.10 31.53
C ARG A 406 -3.99 -15.82 30.23
N ASN A 407 -4.05 -15.14 29.07
CA ASN A 407 -3.74 -15.74 27.77
C ASN A 407 -2.27 -16.18 27.70
N VAL A 408 -1.31 -15.34 28.14
CA VAL A 408 0.12 -15.66 28.17
C VAL A 408 0.41 -16.87 29.07
N LEU A 409 -0.24 -16.95 30.23
CA LEU A 409 -0.10 -18.08 31.15
C LEU A 409 -0.69 -19.37 30.54
N THR A 410 -1.84 -19.29 29.91
CA THR A 410 -2.51 -20.43 29.27
C THR A 410 -1.67 -20.99 28.12
N GLU A 411 -1.16 -20.13 27.27
CA GLU A 411 -0.31 -20.49 26.12
C GLU A 411 0.98 -21.18 26.59
N ALA A 412 1.65 -20.63 27.61
CA ALA A 412 2.83 -21.24 28.19
C ALA A 412 2.54 -22.62 28.85
N LEU A 413 1.38 -22.80 29.49
CA LEU A 413 0.96 -24.09 30.08
C LEU A 413 0.62 -25.13 29.00
N ILE A 414 -0.01 -24.75 27.90
CA ILE A 414 -0.28 -25.65 26.78
C ILE A 414 1.04 -26.15 26.16
N GLU A 415 1.96 -25.24 25.82
CA GLU A 415 3.22 -25.59 25.16
C GLU A 415 4.13 -26.46 26.03
N THR A 416 4.06 -26.34 27.35
CA THR A 416 4.89 -27.12 28.29
C THR A 416 4.14 -28.30 28.90
N LEU A 417 2.95 -28.64 28.38
CA LEU A 417 2.10 -29.73 28.92
C LEU A 417 1.90 -29.65 30.45
N GLY A 418 1.76 -28.43 31.00
CA GLY A 418 1.55 -28.20 32.40
C GLY A 418 2.83 -28.30 33.27
N ASN A 419 4.03 -28.36 32.69
CA ASN A 419 5.29 -28.42 33.42
C ASN A 419 5.68 -27.05 34.01
N ILE A 420 5.38 -26.84 35.28
CA ILE A 420 5.58 -25.58 36.01
C ILE A 420 7.04 -25.09 35.97
N ASN A 421 8.02 -26.02 35.90
CA ASN A 421 9.45 -25.65 35.88
C ASN A 421 9.81 -24.98 34.56
N GLU A 422 9.31 -25.52 33.46
CA GLU A 422 9.49 -24.98 32.10
C GLU A 422 8.73 -23.69 31.91
N VAL A 423 7.49 -23.59 32.38
CA VAL A 423 6.71 -22.33 32.36
C VAL A 423 7.45 -21.22 33.13
N SER A 424 7.98 -21.55 34.34
CA SER A 424 8.74 -20.60 35.17
C SER A 424 10.00 -20.10 34.43
N ALA A 425 10.72 -20.99 33.77
CA ALA A 425 11.91 -20.64 32.98
C ALA A 425 11.54 -19.80 31.75
N LYS A 426 10.49 -20.22 31.00
CA LYS A 426 10.05 -19.55 29.76
C LYS A 426 9.55 -18.13 30.02
N LEU A 427 8.75 -17.93 31.07
CA LEU A 427 8.19 -16.62 31.41
C LEU A 427 9.13 -15.79 32.34
N ASN A 428 10.27 -16.31 32.69
CA ASN A 428 11.21 -15.71 33.63
C ASN A 428 10.54 -15.24 34.96
N LEU A 429 9.59 -16.06 35.44
CA LEU A 429 8.81 -15.77 36.66
C LEU A 429 9.16 -16.76 37.77
N PRO A 430 9.42 -16.28 39.01
CA PRO A 430 9.58 -17.17 40.15
C PRO A 430 8.35 -18.07 40.37
N ARG A 431 8.56 -19.36 40.71
CA ARG A 431 7.46 -20.33 40.87
C ARG A 431 6.35 -19.83 41.81
N LYS A 432 6.71 -19.14 42.92
CA LYS A 432 5.74 -18.59 43.86
C LYS A 432 4.84 -17.53 43.21
N THR A 433 5.39 -16.70 42.32
CA THR A 433 4.65 -15.68 41.55
C THR A 433 3.77 -16.35 40.53
N LEU A 434 4.28 -17.36 39.82
CA LEU A 434 3.54 -18.14 38.81
C LEU A 434 2.31 -18.82 39.44
N TYR A 435 2.45 -19.52 40.56
CA TYR A 435 1.32 -20.14 41.27
C TYR A 435 0.28 -19.11 41.72
N ARG A 436 0.70 -17.94 42.23
CA ARG A 436 -0.21 -16.86 42.62
C ARG A 436 -1.02 -16.35 41.43
N LYS A 437 -0.37 -16.17 40.27
CA LYS A 437 -1.02 -15.73 39.03
C LYS A 437 -1.94 -16.80 38.48
N MET A 438 -1.54 -18.05 38.42
CA MET A 438 -2.39 -19.18 38.05
C MET A 438 -3.64 -19.27 38.93
N LYS A 439 -3.49 -19.12 40.24
CA LYS A 439 -4.64 -19.11 41.17
C LYS A 439 -5.58 -17.93 40.94
N LYS A 440 -5.02 -16.75 40.66
CA LYS A 440 -5.79 -15.54 40.32
C LYS A 440 -6.67 -15.76 39.09
N HIS A 441 -6.13 -16.43 38.06
CA HIS A 441 -6.81 -16.67 36.77
C HIS A 441 -7.53 -18.04 36.71
N GLN A 442 -7.64 -18.76 37.85
CA GLN A 442 -8.29 -20.07 37.94
C GLN A 442 -7.74 -21.14 36.98
N LEU A 443 -6.43 -21.06 36.68
CA LEU A 443 -5.73 -22.01 35.81
C LEU A 443 -5.18 -23.17 36.69
N ASP A 444 -5.55 -24.42 36.32
CA ASP A 444 -5.02 -25.61 36.93
C ASP A 444 -4.07 -26.32 35.97
N LYS A 445 -2.85 -26.63 36.46
CA LYS A 445 -1.82 -27.32 35.68
C LYS A 445 -2.26 -28.70 35.17
N ASP A 446 -3.14 -29.36 35.95
CA ASP A 446 -3.60 -30.73 35.64
C ASP A 446 -4.53 -30.77 34.39
N ASN A 447 -5.20 -29.67 34.08
CA ASN A 447 -6.02 -29.52 32.86
C ASN A 447 -5.20 -29.47 31.55
N PHE A 448 -3.87 -29.29 31.64
CA PHE A 448 -2.96 -29.19 30.51
C PHE A 448 -2.03 -30.39 30.33
N LYS A 449 -2.19 -31.44 31.15
CA LYS A 449 -1.38 -32.65 31.10
C LYS A 449 -1.87 -33.72 30.13
N THR A 450 -3.05 -33.54 29.57
CA THR A 450 -3.69 -34.54 28.72
C THR A 450 -4.05 -33.91 27.37
N GLN A 451 -3.19 -34.02 26.42
CA GLN A 451 -3.50 -34.19 24.97
C GLN A 451 -2.34 -34.86 24.28
#